data_d8b4b4a9a182ec5d1b30b40e676edf0e
#
_entry.id   d8b4b4a9a182ec5d1b30b40e676edf0e
#
_cell.length_a   1.000
_cell.length_b   1.000
_cell.length_c   1.000
_cell.angle_alpha   90.00
_cell.angle_beta   90.00
_cell.angle_gamma   90.00
#
_symmetry.space_group_name_H-M   'P 1'
#
loop_
_entity.id
_entity.type
_entity.pdbx_description
1 polymer ?
#
loop_
_entity_poly.entity_id
_entity_poly.type
_entity_poly.pdbx_seq_one_letter_code
_entity_poly.pdbx_strand_id
1 'polypeptide(L)' 'LHVAQSYFHDIEPAVRLGIPVVWVNRKREEAGACKPTAEVGDLLGLVEWLSG' A
#
# COMPACT_ATOMS: atom_id res chain seq x y z
N LEU A 1 6.62 -0.20 -9.31
CA LEU A 1 5.90 0.07 -8.07
C LEU A 1 4.40 0.01 -8.31
N HIS A 2 3.72 -0.76 -7.49
CA HIS A 2 2.26 -0.87 -7.54
C HIS A 2 1.63 -0.03 -6.44
N VAL A 3 0.62 0.75 -6.77
CA VAL A 3 -0.12 1.57 -5.81
C VAL A 3 -1.53 1.03 -5.72
N ALA A 4 -2.01 0.75 -4.50
CA ALA A 4 -3.30 0.11 -4.33
C ALA A 4 -4.05 0.64 -3.11
N GLN A 5 -5.39 0.58 -3.18
CA GLN A 5 -6.27 0.98 -2.07
C GLN A 5 -6.83 -0.23 -1.34
N SER A 6 -7.02 -1.35 -2.03
CA SER A 6 -7.63 -2.55 -1.44
C SER A 6 -6.56 -3.51 -0.93
N TYR A 7 -6.58 -3.80 0.36
CA TYR A 7 -5.59 -4.69 0.95
C TYR A 7 -5.72 -6.11 0.40
N PHE A 8 -6.90 -6.72 0.54
CA PHE A 8 -7.07 -8.12 0.19
C PHE A 8 -6.98 -8.40 -1.31
N HIS A 9 -7.40 -7.44 -2.13
CA HIS A 9 -7.41 -7.64 -3.58
C HIS A 9 -6.07 -7.30 -4.24
N ASP A 10 -5.29 -6.40 -3.65
CA ASP A 10 -4.09 -5.87 -4.30
C ASP A 10 -2.82 -6.00 -3.47
N ILE A 11 -2.86 -5.61 -2.19
CA ILE A 11 -1.65 -5.58 -1.35
C ILE A 11 -1.15 -6.99 -1.06
N GLU A 12 -2.01 -7.86 -0.60
CA GLU A 12 -1.62 -9.22 -0.23
C GLU A 12 -1.04 -9.99 -1.41
N PRO A 13 -1.69 -10.03 -2.59
CA PRO A 13 -1.09 -10.69 -3.74
C PRO A 13 0.25 -10.09 -4.18
N ALA A 14 0.36 -8.75 -4.17
CA ALA A 14 1.60 -8.09 -4.58
C ALA A 14 2.75 -8.43 -3.65
N VAL A 15 2.51 -8.42 -2.34
CA VAL A 15 3.55 -8.77 -1.36
C VAL A 15 3.98 -10.24 -1.53
N ARG A 16 3.03 -11.14 -1.76
CA ARG A 16 3.35 -12.56 -1.98
C ARG A 16 4.17 -12.80 -3.23
N LEU A 17 3.98 -11.97 -4.25
CA LEU A 17 4.76 -12.05 -5.50
C LEU A 17 6.08 -11.29 -5.43
N GLY A 18 6.35 -10.61 -4.32
CA GLY A 18 7.57 -9.83 -4.17
C GLY A 18 7.56 -8.50 -4.92
N ILE A 19 6.38 -8.00 -5.27
CA ILE A 19 6.23 -6.73 -6.01
C ILE A 19 6.20 -5.58 -5.02
N PRO A 20 7.06 -4.56 -5.15
CA PRO A 20 6.97 -3.37 -4.30
C PRO A 20 5.60 -2.69 -4.45
N VAL A 21 4.94 -2.43 -3.33
CA VAL A 21 3.58 -1.88 -3.35
C VAL A 21 3.42 -0.83 -2.25
N VAL A 22 2.72 0.25 -2.58
CA VAL A 22 2.32 1.28 -1.62
C VAL A 22 0.83 1.16 -1.40
N TRP A 23 0.42 1.02 -0.15
CA TRP A 23 -0.98 0.91 0.22
C TRP A 23 -1.54 2.28 0.61
N VAL A 24 -2.51 2.78 -0.18
CA VAL A 24 -3.24 4.00 0.14
C VAL A 24 -4.41 3.60 1.05
N ASN A 25 -4.19 3.65 2.35
CA ASN A 25 -5.13 3.17 3.35
C ASN A 25 -6.02 4.30 3.86
N ARG A 26 -6.97 4.72 3.04
CA ARG A 26 -7.85 5.85 3.36
C ARG A 26 -8.80 5.55 4.53
N LYS A 27 -9.17 4.30 4.70
CA LYS A 27 -10.10 3.87 5.75
C LYS A 27 -9.38 3.45 7.03
N ARG A 28 -8.05 3.52 7.06
CA ARG A 28 -7.22 3.14 8.20
C ARG A 28 -7.50 1.71 8.66
N GLU A 29 -7.63 0.81 7.72
CA GLU A 29 -7.80 -0.60 8.01
C GLU A 29 -6.49 -1.20 8.50
N GLU A 30 -6.58 -2.27 9.28
CA GLU A 30 -5.38 -2.96 9.74
C GLU A 30 -4.84 -3.86 8.63
N ALA A 31 -3.52 -3.87 8.48
CA ALA A 31 -2.86 -4.78 7.57
C ALA A 31 -2.93 -6.20 8.12
N GLY A 32 -3.04 -7.18 7.22
CA GLY A 32 -2.96 -8.59 7.58
C GLY A 32 -1.51 -9.04 7.76
N ALA A 33 -1.24 -10.31 7.46
CA ALA A 33 0.08 -10.90 7.61
C ALA A 33 1.10 -10.32 6.63
N CYS A 34 0.65 -9.87 5.46
CA CYS A 34 1.53 -9.33 4.43
C CYS A 34 1.58 -7.80 4.58
N LYS A 35 2.80 -7.26 4.71
CA LYS A 35 2.97 -5.82 4.87
C LYS A 35 3.41 -5.18 3.56
N PRO A 36 2.80 -4.05 3.14
CA PRO A 36 3.25 -3.35 1.94
C PRO A 36 4.61 -2.70 2.14
N THR A 37 5.21 -2.26 1.03
CA THR A 37 6.47 -1.50 1.06
C THR A 37 6.31 -0.22 1.89
N ALA A 38 5.17 0.45 1.71
CA ALA A 38 4.80 1.63 2.49
C ALA A 38 3.29 1.73 2.61
N GLU A 39 2.83 2.44 3.62
CA GLU A 39 1.41 2.70 3.82
C GLU A 39 1.22 4.20 3.98
N VAL A 40 0.28 4.78 3.24
CA VAL A 40 -0.07 6.20 3.33
C VAL A 40 -1.57 6.34 3.52
N GLY A 41 -1.99 7.44 4.15
CA GLY A 41 -3.40 7.63 4.49
C GLY A 41 -4.27 8.13 3.33
N ASP A 42 -3.65 8.76 2.32
CA ASP A 42 -4.37 9.32 1.18
C ASP A 42 -3.42 9.55 0.01
N LEU A 43 -3.97 10.09 -1.09
CA LEU A 43 -3.17 10.34 -2.28
C LEU A 43 -2.11 11.44 -2.08
N LEU A 44 -2.38 12.41 -1.21
CA LEU A 44 -1.40 13.44 -0.88
C LEU A 44 -0.20 12.83 -0.17
N GLY A 45 -0.44 11.93 0.77
CA GLY A 45 0.62 11.18 1.44
C GLY A 45 1.45 10.37 0.46
N LEU A 46 0.82 9.79 -0.57
CA LEU A 46 1.53 9.07 -1.62
C LEU A 46 2.47 9.99 -2.38
N VAL A 47 2.00 11.18 -2.77
CA VAL A 47 2.82 12.17 -3.47
C VAL A 47 4.02 12.57 -2.62
N GLU A 48 3.82 12.85 -1.34
CA GLU A 48 4.90 13.19 -0.43
C GLU A 48 5.90 12.04 -0.28
N TRP A 49 5.42 10.81 -0.19
CA TRP A 49 6.28 9.63 -0.09
C TRP A 49 7.14 9.47 -1.35
N LEU A 50 6.56 9.67 -2.53
CA LEU A 50 7.29 9.57 -3.80
C LEU A 50 8.32 10.69 -3.99
N SER A 51 8.04 11.87 -3.40
CA SER A 51 8.92 13.04 -3.52
C SER A 51 10.05 13.02 -2.50
N GLY A 52 9.83 12.32 -1.41
CA GLY A 52 10.78 12.29 -0.30
C GLY A 52 11.86 11.28 -0.41
#